data_39fa59f0dff08eb6cafffc03a05551df
#
_entry.id   39fa59f0dff08eb6cafffc03a05551df
#
_cell.length_a   1.000
_cell.length_b   1.000
_cell.length_c   1.000
_cell.angle_alpha   90.00
_cell.angle_beta   90.00
_cell.angle_gamma   90.00
#
_symmetry.space_group_name_H-M   'P 1'
#
loop_
_entity.id
_entity.type
_entity.pdbx_description
1 polymer ?
#
loop_
_entity_poly.entity_id
_entity_poly.type
_entity_poly.pdbx_seq_one_letter_code
_entity_poly.pdbx_strand_id
1 'polypeptide(L)'
;MTVENGSVRVEILAREDCPNREMALIVVERVVDETGIPAEIEVVEVEDDDDAEEHRVLGSPTVLVDGRDVDPEPLYDAYSADDRIYRTARGPSGWPEGEWIRDALLRAVAQTTSNGRH
;
A
#
# COMPACT_ATOMS: atom_id res chain seq x y z
N MET A 1 -0.22 -10.25 -22.86
CA MET A 1 -0.04 -10.11 -22.40
C MET A 1 0.43 -10.20 -21.63
N THR A 2 0.52 -10.18 -21.36
CA THR A 2 0.90 -10.20 -20.79
C THR A 2 1.68 -9.81 -19.80
N VAL A 3 1.91 -9.03 -20.01
CA VAL A 3 2.79 -8.31 -19.22
C VAL A 3 2.39 -8.19 -17.81
N GLU A 4 1.16 -8.05 -17.61
CA GLU A 4 0.62 -7.98 -16.29
C GLU A 4 0.99 -9.20 -15.50
N ASN A 5 1.32 -10.23 -16.17
CA ASN A 5 1.80 -11.42 -15.49
C ASN A 5 3.11 -11.10 -14.83
N GLY A 6 3.17 -11.15 -13.54
CA GLY A 6 4.39 -10.88 -12.83
C GLY A 6 4.53 -9.47 -12.31
N SER A 7 3.62 -8.57 -12.71
CA SER A 7 3.64 -7.24 -12.10
C SER A 7 2.79 -7.23 -10.85
N VAL A 8 3.33 -6.64 -9.81
CA VAL A 8 2.63 -6.48 -8.55
C VAL A 8 1.89 -5.15 -8.59
N ARG A 9 0.67 -5.13 -8.09
CA ARG A 9 -0.12 -3.91 -8.08
C ARG A 9 0.02 -3.23 -6.73
N VAL A 10 0.45 -1.98 -6.75
CA VAL A 10 0.58 -1.18 -5.54
C VAL A 10 -0.35 0.01 -5.65
N GLU A 11 -1.22 0.18 -4.67
CA GLU A 11 -2.16 1.28 -4.66
C GLU A 11 -1.89 2.15 -3.45
N ILE A 12 -1.86 3.45 -3.66
CA ILE A 12 -1.76 4.43 -2.57
C ILE A 12 -3.05 5.19 -2.56
N LEU A 13 -3.86 4.98 -1.52
CA LEU A 13 -5.18 5.58 -1.43
C LEU A 13 -5.15 6.68 -0.40
N ALA A 14 -5.48 7.89 -0.80
CA ALA A 14 -5.32 9.05 0.07
C ALA A 14 -6.21 10.18 -0.40
N ARG A 15 -6.53 11.09 0.54
CA ARG A 15 -7.19 12.34 0.18
C ARG A 15 -6.25 13.18 -0.66
N GLU A 16 -6.83 14.03 -1.50
CA GLU A 16 -6.04 14.92 -2.33
C GLU A 16 -5.14 15.84 -1.47
N ASP A 17 -5.67 16.28 -0.34
CA ASP A 17 -4.94 17.20 0.53
C ASP A 17 -4.21 16.49 1.66
N CYS A 18 -4.00 15.19 1.55
CA CYS A 18 -3.32 14.44 2.60
C CYS A 18 -1.86 14.85 2.66
N PRO A 19 -1.39 15.33 3.82
CA PRO A 19 -0.02 15.80 3.92
C PRO A 19 1.02 14.68 3.79
N ASN A 20 0.61 13.43 3.98
CA ASN A 20 1.53 12.31 3.96
C ASN A 20 1.44 11.48 2.68
N ARG A 21 0.60 11.90 1.73
CA ARG A 21 0.43 11.14 0.50
C ARG A 21 1.73 11.07 -0.30
N GLU A 22 2.41 12.19 -0.40
CA GLU A 22 3.63 12.23 -1.17
C GLU A 22 4.73 11.40 -0.53
N MET A 23 4.83 11.44 0.80
CA MET A 23 5.82 10.61 1.48
C MET A 23 5.56 9.12 1.27
N ALA A 24 4.29 8.73 1.30
CA ALA A 24 3.96 7.33 1.04
C ALA A 24 4.40 6.94 -0.36
N LEU A 25 4.16 7.80 -1.33
CA LEU A 25 4.57 7.53 -2.71
C LEU A 25 6.08 7.41 -2.81
N ILE A 26 6.80 8.32 -2.15
CA ILE A 26 8.26 8.30 -2.20
C ILE A 26 8.81 7.00 -1.63
N VAL A 27 8.24 6.56 -0.49
CA VAL A 27 8.72 5.33 0.14
C VAL A 27 8.41 4.13 -0.75
N VAL A 28 7.21 4.09 -1.34
CA VAL A 28 6.84 3.00 -2.23
C VAL A 28 7.79 2.94 -3.42
N GLU A 29 8.01 4.09 -4.06
CA GLU A 29 8.88 4.11 -5.24
C GLU A 29 10.29 3.69 -4.91
N ARG A 30 10.79 4.12 -3.75
CA ARG A 30 12.13 3.74 -3.33
C ARG A 30 12.23 2.23 -3.12
N VAL A 31 11.26 1.65 -2.44
CA VAL A 31 11.30 0.22 -2.15
C VAL A 31 11.15 -0.60 -3.42
N VAL A 32 10.25 -0.19 -4.32
CA VAL A 32 10.10 -0.89 -5.59
C VAL A 32 11.43 -0.85 -6.35
N ASP A 33 12.08 0.32 -6.36
CA ASP A 33 13.35 0.45 -7.05
C ASP A 33 14.43 -0.41 -6.42
N GLU A 34 14.49 -0.44 -5.09
CA GLU A 34 15.50 -1.23 -4.38
C GLU A 34 15.32 -2.72 -4.58
N THR A 35 14.08 -3.19 -4.65
CA THR A 35 13.83 -4.62 -4.82
C THR A 35 13.96 -5.07 -6.25
N GLY A 36 13.77 -4.17 -7.19
CA GLY A 36 13.75 -4.54 -8.60
C GLY A 36 12.52 -5.31 -9.02
N ILE A 37 11.53 -5.41 -8.15
CA ILE A 37 10.31 -6.14 -8.45
C ILE A 37 9.45 -5.29 -9.39
N PRO A 38 9.00 -5.86 -10.52
CA PRO A 38 8.10 -5.12 -11.41
C PRO A 38 6.78 -4.82 -10.68
N ALA A 39 6.41 -3.57 -10.66
CA ALA A 39 5.21 -3.15 -9.94
C ALA A 39 4.55 -2.00 -10.67
N GLU A 40 3.22 -2.00 -10.65
CA GLU A 40 2.43 -0.89 -11.15
C GLU A 40 1.94 -0.11 -9.94
N ILE A 41 2.28 1.17 -9.90
CA ILE A 41 1.94 2.03 -8.77
C ILE A 41 0.84 2.97 -9.21
N GLU A 42 -0.26 2.97 -8.47
CA GLU A 42 -1.40 3.82 -8.77
C GLU A 42 -1.76 4.61 -7.52
N VAL A 43 -2.00 5.90 -7.69
CA VAL A 43 -2.48 6.74 -6.60
C VAL A 43 -3.97 6.94 -6.81
N VAL A 44 -4.75 6.55 -5.80
CA VAL A 44 -6.20 6.61 -5.87
C VAL A 44 -6.68 7.65 -4.87
N GLU A 45 -7.50 8.59 -5.33
CA GLU A 45 -8.02 9.61 -4.45
C GLU A 45 -9.24 9.10 -3.69
N VAL A 46 -9.24 9.33 -2.39
CA VAL A 46 -10.34 8.98 -1.50
C VAL A 46 -10.89 10.29 -0.97
N GLU A 47 -12.17 10.60 -1.24
CA GLU A 47 -12.70 11.92 -0.93
C GLU A 47 -13.31 11.99 0.47
N ASP A 48 -13.97 10.92 0.89
CA ASP A 48 -14.69 10.93 2.17
C ASP A 48 -14.76 9.52 2.73
N ASP A 49 -15.45 9.38 3.85
CA ASP A 49 -15.54 8.09 4.52
C ASP A 49 -16.32 7.06 3.70
N ASP A 50 -17.26 7.50 2.86
CA ASP A 50 -17.97 6.56 2.00
C ASP A 50 -17.01 5.95 0.97
N ASP A 51 -16.15 6.77 0.39
CA ASP A 51 -15.12 6.25 -0.52
C ASP A 51 -14.18 5.32 0.23
N ALA A 52 -13.83 5.67 1.45
CA ALA A 52 -12.94 4.84 2.26
C ALA A 52 -13.56 3.48 2.51
N GLU A 53 -14.84 3.43 2.77
CA GLU A 53 -15.52 2.17 2.99
C GLU A 53 -15.55 1.34 1.71
N GLU A 54 -15.81 1.98 0.59
CA GLU A 54 -15.85 1.29 -0.70
C GLU A 54 -14.50 0.66 -1.03
N HIS A 55 -13.41 1.37 -0.74
CA HIS A 55 -12.06 0.90 -1.05
C HIS A 55 -11.39 0.21 0.12
N ARG A 56 -12.08 0.09 1.26
CA ARG A 56 -11.56 -0.56 2.48
C ARG A 56 -10.31 0.14 3.01
N VAL A 57 -10.38 1.46 3.09
CA VAL A 57 -9.28 2.29 3.51
C VAL A 57 -9.38 2.58 5.00
N LEU A 58 -8.32 2.28 5.74
CA LEU A 58 -8.30 2.46 7.19
C LEU A 58 -7.73 3.81 7.60
N GLY A 59 -7.62 4.72 6.67
CA GLY A 59 -7.10 6.06 6.90
C GLY A 59 -6.23 6.49 5.74
N SER A 60 -5.86 7.77 5.73
CA SER A 60 -5.11 8.35 4.62
C SER A 60 -3.69 8.67 5.08
N PRO A 61 -2.65 8.19 4.39
CA PRO A 61 -2.67 7.31 3.22
C PRO A 61 -2.74 5.83 3.61
N THR A 62 -3.34 5.03 2.74
CA THR A 62 -3.30 3.58 2.84
C THR A 62 -2.53 3.04 1.65
N VAL A 63 -1.66 2.07 1.91
CA VAL A 63 -0.89 1.43 0.83
C VAL A 63 -1.31 -0.03 0.78
N LEU A 64 -1.78 -0.45 -0.40
CA LEU A 64 -2.18 -1.84 -0.63
C LEU A 64 -1.25 -2.46 -1.64
N VAL A 65 -0.81 -3.67 -1.37
CA VAL A 65 -0.05 -4.47 -2.33
C VAL A 65 -0.92 -5.66 -2.69
N ASP A 66 -1.31 -5.73 -3.96
CA ASP A 66 -2.24 -6.75 -4.46
C ASP A 66 -3.50 -6.80 -3.58
N GLY A 67 -3.98 -5.63 -3.20
CA GLY A 67 -5.23 -5.50 -2.46
C GLY A 67 -5.12 -5.66 -0.96
N ARG A 68 -3.92 -5.89 -0.43
CA ARG A 68 -3.74 -6.10 1.01
C ARG A 68 -2.98 -4.95 1.63
N ASP A 69 -3.43 -4.52 2.79
CA ASP A 69 -2.76 -3.45 3.53
C ASP A 69 -1.35 -3.90 3.91
N VAL A 70 -0.38 -2.99 3.72
CA VAL A 70 1.01 -3.36 4.00
C VAL A 70 1.30 -3.41 5.50
N ASP A 71 0.46 -2.78 6.32
CA ASP A 71 0.63 -2.85 7.76
C ASP A 71 0.36 -4.28 8.21
N PRO A 72 1.33 -4.95 8.83
CA PRO A 72 1.11 -6.34 9.24
C PRO A 72 0.06 -6.50 10.32
N GLU A 73 -0.19 -5.45 11.09
CA GLU A 73 -1.18 -5.50 12.17
C GLU A 73 -2.03 -4.23 12.16
N PRO A 74 -2.84 -4.05 11.12
CA PRO A 74 -3.63 -2.82 11.03
C PRO A 74 -4.70 -2.79 12.12
N LEU A 75 -4.98 -1.59 12.62
CA LEU A 75 -6.03 -1.40 13.59
C LEU A 75 -7.35 -1.27 12.85
N TYR A 76 -8.23 -2.24 13.06
CA TYR A 76 -9.54 -2.24 12.43
C TYR A 76 -10.54 -1.58 13.36
N ASP A 77 -10.68 -0.29 13.23
CA ASP A 77 -11.68 0.45 13.98
C ASP A 77 -12.84 0.74 13.06
N ALA A 78 -12.55 1.47 12.00
CA ALA A 78 -13.55 1.79 10.98
C ALA A 78 -12.80 2.23 9.74
N TYR A 79 -13.42 2.00 8.58
CA TYR A 79 -12.86 2.57 7.35
C TYR A 79 -13.04 4.07 7.41
N SER A 80 -12.03 4.81 7.03
CA SER A 80 -12.02 6.25 7.20
C SER A 80 -11.06 6.90 6.22
N ALA A 81 -11.37 8.14 5.83
CA ALA A 81 -10.48 8.97 5.04
C ALA A 81 -9.65 9.90 5.91
N ASP A 82 -9.80 9.83 7.23
CA ASP A 82 -9.03 10.65 8.15
C ASP A 82 -7.55 10.28 8.12
N ASP A 83 -6.71 11.14 8.69
CA ASP A 83 -5.29 10.90 8.74
C ASP A 83 -5.01 9.60 9.47
N ARG A 84 -4.14 8.78 8.88
CA ARG A 84 -3.80 7.49 9.45
C ARG A 84 -2.48 7.59 10.20
N ILE A 85 -2.40 6.88 11.31
CA ILE A 85 -1.16 6.80 12.07
C ILE A 85 -0.71 5.34 12.06
N TYR A 86 0.51 5.12 11.55
CA TYR A 86 1.13 3.80 11.52
C TYR A 86 2.01 3.65 12.75
N ARG A 87 1.94 2.49 13.38
CA ARG A 87 2.77 2.21 14.55
C ARG A 87 4.01 1.46 14.07
N THR A 88 5.07 2.22 13.88
CA THR A 88 6.31 1.67 13.38
C THR A 88 7.28 1.42 14.52
N ALA A 89 8.37 0.72 14.22
CA ALA A 89 9.41 0.45 15.21
C ALA A 89 10.03 1.74 15.73
N ARG A 90 9.94 2.84 14.96
CA ARG A 90 10.49 4.12 15.35
C ARG A 90 9.47 5.02 16.01
N GLY A 91 8.25 4.52 16.22
CA GLY A 91 7.18 5.30 16.78
C GLY A 91 6.12 5.63 15.76
N PRO A 92 5.15 6.51 16.13
CA PRO A 92 4.06 6.83 15.21
C PRO A 92 4.57 7.50 13.96
N SER A 93 3.95 7.17 12.82
CA SER A 93 4.33 7.73 11.53
C SER A 93 3.09 7.95 10.69
N GLY A 94 3.15 8.95 9.83
CA GLY A 94 2.06 9.23 8.89
C GLY A 94 2.11 8.38 7.64
N TRP A 95 3.13 7.54 7.48
CA TRP A 95 3.26 6.66 6.32
C TRP A 95 3.88 5.34 6.77
N PRO A 96 3.68 4.24 6.00
CA PRO A 96 4.17 2.93 6.44
C PRO A 96 5.67 2.80 6.30
N GLU A 97 6.23 1.84 7.04
CA GLU A 97 7.66 1.55 6.94
C GLU A 97 7.96 0.91 5.60
N GLY A 98 9.14 1.26 5.06
CA GLY A 98 9.58 0.64 3.80
C GLY A 98 9.73 -0.86 3.93
N GLU A 99 10.13 -1.34 5.10
CA GLU A 99 10.30 -2.78 5.33
C GLU A 99 8.99 -3.52 5.14
N TRP A 100 7.88 -2.93 5.60
CA TRP A 100 6.57 -3.56 5.42
C TRP A 100 6.21 -3.66 3.94
N ILE A 101 6.53 -2.61 3.18
CA ILE A 101 6.25 -2.60 1.74
C ILE A 101 7.11 -3.65 1.05
N ARG A 102 8.37 -3.74 1.43
CA ARG A 102 9.26 -4.73 0.85
C ARG A 102 8.75 -6.15 1.14
N ASP A 103 8.38 -6.42 2.39
CA ASP A 103 7.86 -7.73 2.73
C ASP A 103 6.60 -8.06 1.96
N ALA A 104 5.72 -7.08 1.77
CA ALA A 104 4.49 -7.28 1.02
C ALA A 104 4.79 -7.58 -0.44
N LEU A 105 5.76 -6.87 -1.03
CA LEU A 105 6.15 -7.12 -2.41
C LEU A 105 6.73 -8.52 -2.58
N LEU A 106 7.60 -8.92 -1.67
CA LEU A 106 8.20 -10.26 -1.74
C LEU A 106 7.16 -11.34 -1.59
N ARG A 107 6.19 -11.12 -0.70
CA ARG A 107 5.12 -12.08 -0.51
C ARG A 107 4.24 -12.19 -1.76
N ALA A 108 3.96 -11.04 -2.39
CA ALA A 108 3.15 -11.04 -3.59
C ALA A 108 3.84 -11.78 -4.72
N VAL A 109 5.16 -11.60 -4.87
CA VAL A 109 5.92 -12.32 -5.89
C VAL A 109 5.90 -13.81 -5.61
N ALA A 110 6.08 -14.20 -4.35
CA ALA A 110 6.07 -15.61 -4.00
C ALA A 110 4.72 -16.26 -4.30
N GLN A 111 3.63 -15.53 -4.04
CA GLN A 111 2.31 -16.05 -4.35
C GLN A 111 2.10 -16.20 -5.85
N THR A 112 2.54 -15.22 -6.62
CA THR A 112 2.42 -15.29 -8.07
C THR A 112 3.21 -16.47 -8.60
N THR A 113 4.43 -16.66 -8.13
CA THR A 113 5.25 -17.78 -8.54
C THR A 113 4.59 -19.10 -8.20
N SER A 114 4.05 -19.18 -6.98
CA SER A 114 3.38 -20.40 -6.55
C SER A 114 2.17 -20.71 -7.43
N ASN A 115 1.38 -19.69 -7.75
CA ASN A 115 0.22 -19.86 -8.59
C ASN A 115 0.62 -20.26 -10.00
N GLY A 116 1.73 -19.74 -10.49
CA GLY A 116 2.18 -20.02 -11.84
C GLY A 116 2.69 -21.43 -12.02
N ARG A 117 2.85 -22.17 -10.96
CA ARG A 117 3.36 -23.53 -11.06
C ARG A 117 2.29 -24.54 -11.44
N HIS A 118 1.07 -24.14 -11.44
CA HIS A 118 -0.02 -25.05 -11.83
C HIS A 118 -0.40 -24.91 -13.31
#